data_8135f6c3dbcb2e24d2b6bab0ecffea69
#
_entry.id   8135f6c3dbcb2e24d2b6bab0ecffea69
#
_cell.length_a   1.000
_cell.length_b   1.000
_cell.length_c   1.000
_cell.angle_alpha   90.00
_cell.angle_beta   90.00
_cell.angle_gamma   90.00
#
_symmetry.space_group_name_H-M   'P 1'
#
loop_
_entity.id
_entity.type
_entity.pdbx_description
1 polymer ?
#
loop_
_entity_poly.entity_id
_entity_poly.type
_entity_poly.pdbx_seq_one_letter_code
_entity_poly.pdbx_strand_id
1 'polypeptide(L)'
;SCGGNKTLKMGSLSKFDSLSYALGANIGYGMQYEMSDIPFNFEEVNKGIKEGALDKSKQKHEDAIDILRDYFMNKRGARAFAIQQKKAMQAAVAADSTGMLKDTLPAAEPMFLTPGECDSVSYAFGNDIGNNIKSSDIPVQIVWITEAMANVRDSVAKMDEMIVQGYLQNYF
;
A
#
# COMPACT_ATOMS: atom_id res chain seq x y z
N SER A 1 22.08 29.56 -11.40
CA SER A 1 21.05 29.05 -10.50
C SER A 1 21.33 27.58 -10.23
N CYS A 2 22.05 27.32 -9.17
CA CYS A 2 22.27 25.96 -8.72
C CYS A 2 21.00 25.48 -8.00
N GLY A 3 20.07 24.97 -8.76
CA GLY A 3 19.02 24.16 -8.18
C GLY A 3 19.69 22.93 -7.57
N GLY A 4 19.98 22.97 -6.28
CA GLY A 4 20.54 21.83 -5.58
C GLY A 4 19.57 20.68 -5.72
N ASN A 5 19.93 19.67 -6.49
CA ASN A 5 19.28 18.37 -6.45
C ASN A 5 19.36 17.89 -5.01
N LYS A 6 18.25 18.05 -4.27
CA LYS A 6 18.13 17.42 -2.96
C LYS A 6 18.17 15.92 -3.19
N THR A 7 19.35 15.33 -3.00
CA THR A 7 19.50 13.90 -3.16
C THR A 7 18.71 13.21 -2.07
N LEU A 8 17.69 12.48 -2.45
CA LEU A 8 16.97 11.62 -1.52
C LEU A 8 17.92 10.57 -0.97
N LYS A 9 17.94 10.42 0.34
CA LYS A 9 18.84 9.49 1.01
C LYS A 9 18.04 8.35 1.61
N MET A 10 18.64 7.16 1.64
CA MET A 10 18.07 6.05 2.41
C MET A 10 17.93 6.45 3.88
N GLY A 11 18.91 7.13 4.43
CA GLY A 11 18.91 7.52 5.83
C GLY A 11 19.40 6.40 6.75
N SER A 12 19.27 6.63 8.06
CA SER A 12 19.66 5.69 9.08
C SER A 12 18.62 5.60 10.18
N LEU A 13 18.29 4.38 10.63
CA LEU A 13 17.39 4.16 11.75
C LEU A 13 17.92 4.70 13.08
N SER A 14 19.25 4.95 13.18
CA SER A 14 19.85 5.52 14.39
C SER A 14 19.47 6.97 14.65
N LYS A 15 19.05 7.70 13.61
CA LYS A 15 18.65 9.11 13.70
C LYS A 15 17.18 9.26 13.28
N PHE A 16 16.30 9.40 14.24
CA PHE A 16 14.87 9.55 13.99
C PHE A 16 14.57 10.81 13.16
N ASP A 17 13.79 10.63 12.09
CA ASP A 17 13.32 11.70 11.22
C ASP A 17 11.79 11.77 11.31
N SER A 18 11.29 12.78 12.01
CA SER A 18 9.85 12.92 12.29
C SER A 18 9.02 13.15 11.03
N LEU A 19 9.54 13.94 10.07
CA LEU A 19 8.82 14.19 8.83
C LEU A 19 8.69 12.93 7.99
N SER A 20 9.78 12.22 7.80
CA SER A 20 9.79 10.96 7.04
C SER A 20 8.90 9.92 7.70
N TYR A 21 8.95 9.81 9.03
CA TYR A 21 8.12 8.89 9.79
C TYR A 21 6.63 9.24 9.63
N ALA A 22 6.28 10.52 9.77
CA ALA A 22 4.89 10.97 9.64
C ALA A 22 4.34 10.70 8.23
N LEU A 23 5.13 10.93 7.19
CA LEU A 23 4.72 10.63 5.81
C LEU A 23 4.49 9.12 5.62
N GLY A 24 5.40 8.30 6.10
CA GLY A 24 5.26 6.84 6.02
C GLY A 24 4.06 6.32 6.82
N ALA A 25 3.86 6.83 8.03
CA ALA A 25 2.71 6.47 8.85
C ALA A 25 1.39 6.90 8.19
N ASN A 26 1.35 8.07 7.56
CA ASN A 26 0.17 8.53 6.82
C ASN A 26 -0.19 7.57 5.68
N ILE A 27 0.81 7.13 4.91
CA ILE A 27 0.61 6.13 3.87
C ILE A 27 0.08 4.83 4.46
N GLY A 28 0.70 4.36 5.54
CA GLY A 28 0.29 3.12 6.22
C GLY A 28 -1.14 3.17 6.74
N TYR A 29 -1.55 4.25 7.35
CA TYR A 29 -2.94 4.43 7.81
C TYR A 29 -3.91 4.48 6.64
N GLY A 30 -3.57 5.17 5.55
CA GLY A 30 -4.39 5.15 4.33
C GLY A 30 -4.57 3.75 3.76
N MET A 31 -3.51 2.95 3.75
CA MET A 31 -3.59 1.54 3.32
C MET A 31 -4.53 0.72 4.21
N GLN A 32 -4.47 0.92 5.53
CA GLN A 32 -5.35 0.21 6.46
C GLN A 32 -6.82 0.57 6.24
N TYR A 33 -7.13 1.84 6.02
CA TYR A 33 -8.52 2.28 5.86
C TYR A 33 -9.07 1.98 4.47
N GLU A 34 -8.28 2.15 3.42
CA GLU A 34 -8.79 2.13 2.05
C GLU A 34 -8.45 0.84 1.30
N MET A 35 -7.45 0.09 1.77
CA MET A 35 -6.89 -1.04 1.03
C MET A 35 -6.70 -2.29 1.89
N SER A 36 -7.44 -2.42 3.00
CA SER A 36 -7.31 -3.58 3.91
C SER A 36 -7.69 -4.90 3.24
N ASP A 37 -8.47 -4.86 2.16
CA ASP A 37 -8.83 -6.02 1.36
C ASP A 37 -7.70 -6.55 0.47
N ILE A 38 -6.66 -5.75 0.24
CA ILE A 38 -5.56 -6.12 -0.67
C ILE A 38 -4.39 -6.70 0.13
N PRO A 39 -4.06 -7.98 -0.04
CA PRO A 39 -2.96 -8.61 0.69
C PRO A 39 -1.61 -8.32 0.01
N PHE A 40 -1.17 -7.08 0.07
CA PHE A 40 0.11 -6.66 -0.51
C PHE A 40 1.29 -7.48 0.02
N ASN A 41 2.27 -7.72 -0.85
CA ASN A 41 3.60 -8.13 -0.43
C ASN A 41 4.38 -6.86 -0.03
N PHE A 42 4.50 -6.61 1.28
CA PHE A 42 5.15 -5.40 1.79
C PHE A 42 6.63 -5.31 1.43
N GLU A 43 7.31 -6.43 1.29
CA GLU A 43 8.69 -6.45 0.83
C GLU A 43 8.82 -5.86 -0.58
N GLU A 44 7.92 -6.24 -1.49
CA GLU A 44 7.87 -5.68 -2.84
C GLU A 44 7.42 -4.22 -2.85
N VAL A 45 6.49 -3.84 -1.98
CA VAL A 45 6.10 -2.43 -1.82
C VAL A 45 7.31 -1.58 -1.42
N ASN A 46 8.04 -2.02 -0.40
CA ASN A 46 9.22 -1.31 0.10
C ASN A 46 10.32 -1.20 -0.97
N LYS A 47 10.53 -2.28 -1.71
CA LYS A 47 11.49 -2.30 -2.82
C LYS A 47 11.09 -1.30 -3.90
N GLY A 48 9.80 -1.27 -4.25
CA GLY A 48 9.27 -0.30 -5.21
C GLY A 48 9.48 1.15 -4.75
N ILE A 49 9.18 1.45 -3.49
CA ILE A 49 9.38 2.79 -2.92
C ILE A 49 10.84 3.21 -3.04
N LYS A 50 11.74 2.36 -2.58
CA LYS A 50 13.17 2.62 -2.59
C LYS A 50 13.70 2.84 -4.00
N GLU A 51 13.41 1.93 -4.90
CA GLU A 51 13.91 1.99 -6.28
C GLU A 51 13.28 3.17 -7.04
N GLY A 52 12.00 3.44 -6.85
CA GLY A 52 11.32 4.59 -7.46
C GLY A 52 11.86 5.93 -6.96
N ALA A 53 12.06 6.07 -5.67
CA ALA A 53 12.58 7.30 -5.07
C ALA A 53 14.04 7.57 -5.44
N LEU A 54 14.86 6.53 -5.60
CA LEU A 54 16.28 6.64 -5.95
C LEU A 54 16.55 6.58 -7.45
N ASP A 55 15.52 6.58 -8.27
CA ASP A 55 15.63 6.49 -9.73
C ASP A 55 16.37 5.22 -10.21
N LYS A 56 16.11 4.11 -9.52
CA LYS A 56 16.72 2.79 -9.82
C LYS A 56 15.65 1.74 -10.17
N SER A 57 14.46 2.19 -10.53
CA SER A 57 13.35 1.30 -10.85
C SER A 57 13.63 0.48 -12.11
N LYS A 58 13.21 -0.78 -12.10
CA LYS A 58 13.30 -1.69 -13.23
C LYS A 58 12.22 -1.45 -14.28
N GLN A 59 11.23 -0.63 -13.95
CA GLN A 59 10.14 -0.27 -14.86
C GLN A 59 9.95 1.24 -14.88
N LYS A 60 9.33 1.73 -15.95
CA LYS A 60 8.96 3.14 -16.03
C LYS A 60 7.80 3.44 -15.08
N HIS A 61 7.76 4.67 -14.54
CA HIS A 61 6.67 5.09 -13.65
C HIS A 61 5.30 4.96 -14.33
N GLU A 62 5.19 5.31 -15.59
CA GLU A 62 3.93 5.17 -16.33
C GLU A 62 3.46 3.71 -16.47
N ASP A 63 4.39 2.75 -16.55
CA ASP A 63 4.06 1.32 -16.55
C ASP A 63 3.51 0.89 -15.19
N ALA A 64 4.09 1.40 -14.10
CA ALA A 64 3.55 1.18 -12.77
C ALA A 64 2.12 1.72 -12.61
N ILE A 65 1.88 2.93 -13.12
CA ILE A 65 0.54 3.53 -13.12
C ILE A 65 -0.45 2.67 -13.90
N ASP A 66 -0.05 2.14 -15.04
CA ASP A 66 -0.91 1.28 -15.87
C ASP A 66 -1.27 -0.03 -15.14
N ILE A 67 -0.29 -0.65 -14.47
CA ILE A 67 -0.53 -1.85 -13.66
C ILE A 67 -1.53 -1.55 -12.54
N LEU A 68 -1.35 -0.44 -11.83
CA LEU A 68 -2.24 -0.04 -10.75
C LEU A 68 -3.65 0.27 -11.25
N ARG A 69 -3.74 1.01 -12.35
CA ARG A 69 -5.05 1.36 -12.94
C ARG A 69 -5.82 0.11 -13.33
N ASP A 70 -5.17 -0.83 -14.01
CA ASP A 70 -5.80 -2.08 -14.42
C ASP A 70 -6.29 -2.87 -13.19
N TYR A 71 -5.45 -3.02 -12.18
CA TYR A 71 -5.82 -3.75 -10.96
C TYR A 71 -6.98 -3.07 -10.23
N PHE A 72 -6.87 -1.77 -9.94
CA PHE A 72 -7.87 -1.06 -9.14
C PHE A 72 -9.18 -0.84 -9.87
N MET A 73 -9.15 -0.65 -11.19
CA MET A 73 -10.37 -0.40 -11.96
C MET A 73 -11.04 -1.67 -12.48
N ASN A 74 -10.26 -2.69 -12.82
CA ASN A 74 -10.79 -3.86 -13.54
C ASN A 74 -10.79 -5.15 -12.72
N LYS A 75 -10.07 -5.23 -11.60
CA LYS A 75 -9.88 -6.49 -10.88
C LYS A 75 -10.33 -6.42 -9.42
N ARG A 76 -9.85 -5.44 -8.66
CA ARG A 76 -10.08 -5.34 -7.21
C ARG A 76 -11.56 -5.41 -6.84
N GLY A 77 -12.36 -4.53 -7.40
CA GLY A 77 -13.77 -4.40 -7.03
C GLY A 77 -14.57 -5.66 -7.30
N ALA A 78 -14.39 -6.24 -8.48
CA ALA A 78 -15.07 -7.47 -8.87
C ALA A 78 -14.67 -8.64 -7.96
N ARG A 79 -13.39 -8.78 -7.65
CA ARG A 79 -12.88 -9.85 -6.78
C ARG A 79 -13.38 -9.69 -5.35
N ALA A 80 -13.30 -8.48 -4.79
CA ALA A 80 -13.79 -8.20 -3.44
C ALA A 80 -15.30 -8.46 -3.32
N PHE A 81 -16.08 -8.06 -4.31
CA PHE A 81 -17.52 -8.29 -4.35
C PHE A 81 -17.85 -9.80 -4.38
N ALA A 82 -17.17 -10.57 -5.23
CA ALA A 82 -17.38 -12.02 -5.32
C ALA A 82 -17.03 -12.73 -4.01
N ILE A 83 -15.94 -12.33 -3.34
CA ILE A 83 -15.55 -12.87 -2.04
C ILE A 83 -16.63 -12.58 -1.00
N GLN A 84 -17.15 -11.35 -0.95
CA GLN A 84 -18.20 -10.99 0.00
C GLN A 84 -19.50 -11.74 -0.25
N GLN A 85 -19.92 -11.86 -1.50
CA GLN A 85 -21.11 -12.64 -1.85
C GLN A 85 -20.98 -14.09 -1.43
N LYS A 86 -19.80 -14.70 -1.68
CA LYS A 86 -19.54 -16.09 -1.29
C LYS A 86 -19.63 -16.28 0.22
N LYS A 87 -19.04 -15.37 0.99
CA LYS A 87 -19.12 -15.40 2.45
C LYS A 87 -20.54 -15.24 2.96
N ALA A 88 -21.33 -14.35 2.37
CA ALA A 88 -22.72 -14.13 2.75
C ALA A 88 -23.57 -15.38 2.47
N MET A 89 -23.36 -16.03 1.33
CA MET A 89 -24.04 -17.27 0.99
C MET A 89 -23.68 -18.40 1.94
N GLN A 90 -22.40 -18.55 2.25
CA GLN A 90 -21.92 -19.58 3.20
C GLN A 90 -22.51 -19.35 4.60
N ALA A 91 -22.60 -18.09 5.05
CA ALA A 91 -23.22 -17.75 6.32
C ALA A 91 -24.72 -18.06 6.32
N ALA A 92 -25.43 -17.78 5.23
CA ALA A 92 -26.85 -18.09 5.08
C ALA A 92 -27.09 -19.59 5.10
N VAL A 93 -26.29 -20.37 4.41
CA VAL A 93 -26.35 -21.85 4.41
C VAL A 93 -26.10 -22.38 5.82
N ALA A 94 -25.11 -21.87 6.53
CA ALA A 94 -24.78 -22.30 7.90
C ALA A 94 -25.90 -21.96 8.89
N ALA A 95 -26.64 -20.87 8.67
CA ALA A 95 -27.75 -20.45 9.51
C ALA A 95 -29.07 -21.15 9.19
N ASP A 96 -29.17 -21.83 8.06
CA ASP A 96 -30.40 -22.50 7.64
C ASP A 96 -30.62 -23.83 8.41
N SER A 97 -31.53 -23.80 9.37
CA SER A 97 -31.87 -24.97 10.18
C SER A 97 -32.60 -26.06 9.37
N THR A 98 -33.21 -25.72 8.22
CA THR A 98 -33.91 -26.67 7.37
C THR A 98 -32.98 -27.52 6.50
N GLY A 99 -31.78 -27.07 6.28
CA GLY A 99 -30.80 -27.71 5.38
C GLY A 99 -31.17 -27.66 3.91
N MET A 100 -32.18 -26.84 3.53
CA MET A 100 -32.64 -26.74 2.16
C MET A 100 -31.88 -25.73 1.33
N LEU A 101 -31.29 -24.71 1.97
CA LEU A 101 -30.51 -23.68 1.30
C LEU A 101 -29.11 -24.25 0.95
N LYS A 102 -28.74 -24.13 -0.30
CA LYS A 102 -27.43 -24.59 -0.80
C LYS A 102 -26.63 -23.45 -1.39
N ASP A 103 -25.32 -23.52 -1.22
CA ASP A 103 -24.42 -22.58 -1.86
C ASP A 103 -24.29 -22.93 -3.35
N THR A 104 -24.91 -22.12 -4.20
CA THR A 104 -24.89 -22.28 -5.66
C THR A 104 -23.88 -21.36 -6.34
N LEU A 105 -23.20 -20.50 -5.57
CA LEU A 105 -22.23 -19.57 -6.14
C LEU A 105 -20.91 -20.30 -6.47
N PRO A 106 -20.25 -19.92 -7.58
CA PRO A 106 -18.93 -20.45 -7.87
C PRO A 106 -17.92 -20.02 -6.80
N ALA A 107 -16.79 -20.74 -6.71
CA ALA A 107 -15.69 -20.32 -5.86
C ALA A 107 -15.24 -18.91 -6.24
N ALA A 108 -15.03 -18.05 -5.24
CA ALA A 108 -14.53 -16.69 -5.50
C ALA A 108 -13.03 -16.73 -5.78
N GLU A 109 -12.59 -15.94 -6.78
CA GLU A 109 -11.18 -15.71 -7.01
C GLU A 109 -10.56 -14.94 -5.83
N PRO A 110 -9.30 -15.22 -5.45
CA PRO A 110 -8.62 -14.41 -4.45
C PRO A 110 -8.29 -13.02 -4.97
N MET A 111 -7.94 -12.10 -4.08
CA MET A 111 -7.60 -10.72 -4.45
C MET A 111 -6.41 -10.64 -5.41
N PHE A 112 -5.46 -11.56 -5.30
CA PHE A 112 -4.42 -11.80 -6.31
C PHE A 112 -4.52 -13.25 -6.79
N LEU A 113 -4.51 -13.43 -8.10
CA LEU A 113 -4.64 -14.78 -8.69
C LEU A 113 -3.37 -15.62 -8.54
N THR A 114 -2.22 -14.97 -8.55
CA THR A 114 -0.90 -15.63 -8.48
C THR A 114 0.04 -14.81 -7.60
N PRO A 115 1.11 -15.43 -7.06
CA PRO A 115 2.17 -14.68 -6.39
C PRO A 115 2.82 -13.63 -7.29
N GLY A 116 2.94 -13.91 -8.58
CA GLY A 116 3.48 -12.96 -9.56
C GLY A 116 2.62 -11.72 -9.74
N GLU A 117 1.29 -11.87 -9.74
CA GLU A 117 0.38 -10.73 -9.78
C GLU A 117 0.50 -9.89 -8.48
N CYS A 118 0.56 -10.54 -7.34
CA CYS A 118 0.76 -9.88 -6.05
C CYS A 118 2.06 -9.05 -6.06
N ASP A 119 3.16 -9.65 -6.48
CA ASP A 119 4.46 -8.98 -6.52
C ASP A 119 4.46 -7.81 -7.50
N SER A 120 3.86 -7.99 -8.66
CA SER A 120 3.76 -6.95 -9.69
C SER A 120 2.96 -5.73 -9.22
N VAL A 121 1.78 -5.96 -8.65
CA VAL A 121 0.93 -4.88 -8.12
C VAL A 121 1.58 -4.22 -6.92
N SER A 122 2.16 -5.00 -6.01
CA SER A 122 2.84 -4.49 -4.82
C SER A 122 4.03 -3.61 -5.19
N TYR A 123 4.88 -4.08 -6.10
CA TYR A 123 6.01 -3.29 -6.58
C TYR A 123 5.56 -2.01 -7.29
N ALA A 124 4.55 -2.10 -8.16
CA ALA A 124 4.01 -0.93 -8.86
C ALA A 124 3.45 0.10 -7.87
N PHE A 125 2.76 -0.34 -6.83
CA PHE A 125 2.24 0.52 -5.77
C PHE A 125 3.37 1.25 -5.05
N GLY A 126 4.41 0.52 -4.65
CA GLY A 126 5.59 1.11 -4.03
C GLY A 126 6.34 2.05 -4.98
N ASN A 127 6.45 1.67 -6.24
CA ASN A 127 7.13 2.47 -7.26
C ASN A 127 6.43 3.82 -7.49
N ASP A 128 5.10 3.83 -7.54
CA ASP A 128 4.32 5.06 -7.65
C ASP A 128 4.56 5.97 -6.43
N ILE A 129 4.52 5.41 -5.24
CA ILE A 129 4.84 6.16 -4.01
C ILE A 129 6.25 6.75 -4.08
N GLY A 130 7.24 5.94 -4.43
CA GLY A 130 8.64 6.37 -4.52
C GLY A 130 8.86 7.49 -5.53
N ASN A 131 8.24 7.38 -6.71
CA ASN A 131 8.30 8.43 -7.73
C ASN A 131 7.62 9.72 -7.26
N ASN A 132 6.51 9.63 -6.56
CA ASN A 132 5.83 10.80 -6.01
C ASN A 132 6.66 11.48 -4.93
N ILE A 133 7.33 10.72 -4.07
CA ILE A 133 8.27 11.25 -3.08
C ILE A 133 9.41 11.99 -3.78
N LYS A 134 10.01 11.39 -4.79
CA LYS A 134 11.08 12.02 -5.58
C LYS A 134 10.63 13.35 -6.19
N SER A 135 9.43 13.38 -6.74
CA SER A 135 8.89 14.57 -7.41
C SER A 135 8.43 15.65 -6.44
N SER A 136 8.15 15.33 -5.18
CA SER A 136 7.65 16.28 -4.19
C SER A 136 8.69 17.29 -3.72
N ASP A 137 9.96 17.00 -3.94
CA ASP A 137 11.08 17.85 -3.49
C ASP A 137 11.15 18.04 -1.96
N ILE A 138 10.53 17.12 -1.21
CA ILE A 138 10.54 17.12 0.26
C ILE A 138 11.78 16.38 0.74
N PRO A 139 12.57 16.93 1.67
CA PRO A 139 13.78 16.27 2.17
C PRO A 139 13.40 15.15 3.15
N VAL A 140 13.30 13.93 2.62
CA VAL A 140 12.91 12.76 3.42
C VAL A 140 13.98 11.68 3.39
N GLN A 141 13.95 10.84 4.41
CA GLN A 141 14.76 9.63 4.53
C GLN A 141 13.86 8.41 4.31
N ILE A 142 14.13 7.69 3.24
CA ILE A 142 13.27 6.58 2.79
C ILE A 142 13.17 5.48 3.84
N VAL A 143 14.26 5.22 4.56
CA VAL A 143 14.28 4.19 5.60
C VAL A 143 13.23 4.45 6.69
N TRP A 144 12.98 5.71 7.03
CA TRP A 144 11.97 6.04 8.04
C TRP A 144 10.54 6.01 7.48
N ILE A 145 10.38 6.25 6.19
CA ILE A 145 9.07 6.07 5.52
C ILE A 145 8.67 4.60 5.56
N THR A 146 9.57 3.71 5.12
CA THR A 146 9.28 2.27 5.09
C THR A 146 9.13 1.69 6.49
N GLU A 147 9.94 2.16 7.45
CA GLU A 147 9.82 1.76 8.86
C GLU A 147 8.46 2.14 9.44
N ALA A 148 8.00 3.37 9.20
CA ALA A 148 6.70 3.83 9.67
C ALA A 148 5.55 3.00 9.08
N MET A 149 5.61 2.70 7.80
CA MET A 149 4.60 1.85 7.15
C MET A 149 4.55 0.46 7.78
N ALA A 150 5.70 -0.14 8.05
CA ALA A 150 5.79 -1.43 8.72
C ALA A 150 5.23 -1.37 10.15
N ASN A 151 5.56 -0.30 10.88
CA ASN A 151 5.07 -0.11 12.25
C ASN A 151 3.55 0.04 12.31
N VAL A 152 2.96 0.78 11.38
CA VAL A 152 1.50 0.90 11.27
C VAL A 152 0.88 -0.46 10.99
N ARG A 153 1.42 -1.21 10.01
CA ARG A 153 0.95 -2.56 9.69
C ARG A 153 0.96 -3.46 10.94
N ASP A 154 2.01 -3.38 11.75
CA ASP A 154 2.23 -4.26 12.90
C ASP A 154 1.61 -3.68 14.19
N SER A 155 0.88 -2.58 14.11
CA SER A 155 0.22 -1.90 15.24
C SER A 155 1.19 -1.43 16.34
N VAL A 156 2.40 -1.03 15.94
CA VAL A 156 3.45 -0.51 16.81
C VAL A 156 3.93 0.88 16.40
N ALA A 157 3.08 1.64 15.72
CA ALA A 157 3.42 2.98 15.24
C ALA A 157 3.78 3.92 16.41
N LYS A 158 4.82 4.72 16.20
CA LYS A 158 5.29 5.71 17.19
C LYS A 158 4.45 6.98 17.21
N MET A 159 3.66 7.20 16.17
CA MET A 159 2.72 8.31 16.05
C MET A 159 1.34 7.74 15.74
N ASP A 160 0.32 8.14 16.50
CA ASP A 160 -1.05 7.84 16.13
C ASP A 160 -1.51 8.71 14.95
N GLU A 161 -2.66 8.38 14.38
CA GLU A 161 -3.17 9.06 13.20
C GLU A 161 -3.37 10.56 13.43
N MET A 162 -3.87 10.95 14.61
CA MET A 162 -4.10 12.35 14.95
C MET A 162 -2.78 13.13 15.01
N ILE A 163 -1.75 12.56 15.63
CA ILE A 163 -0.41 13.17 15.70
C ILE A 163 0.17 13.31 14.30
N VAL A 164 0.04 12.29 13.46
CA VAL A 164 0.50 12.32 12.07
C VAL A 164 -0.17 13.47 11.31
N GLN A 165 -1.49 13.57 11.38
CA GLN A 165 -2.24 14.62 10.68
C GLN A 165 -1.85 16.03 11.18
N GLY A 166 -1.73 16.20 12.48
CA GLY A 166 -1.29 17.47 13.06
C GLY A 166 0.12 17.85 12.60
N TYR A 167 1.04 16.90 12.59
CA TYR A 167 2.42 17.14 12.15
C TYR A 167 2.47 17.55 10.67
N LEU A 168 1.76 16.84 9.80
CA LEU A 168 1.75 17.14 8.37
C LEU A 168 1.08 18.46 8.05
N GLN A 169 -0.02 18.79 8.74
CA GLN A 169 -0.67 20.10 8.59
C GLN A 169 0.24 21.27 8.96
N ASN A 170 1.04 21.10 10.02
CA ASN A 170 1.99 22.14 10.43
C ASN A 170 3.18 22.28 9.48
N TYR A 171 3.55 21.23 8.76
CA TYR A 171 4.64 21.25 7.79
C TYR A 171 4.19 21.86 6.46
N PHE A 172 3.00 21.50 6.01
CA PHE A 172 2.42 21.97 4.74
C PHE A 172 1.42 23.09 4.96
#